data_19e36bf366b89f8fc64e67141f092633
#
_entry.id   19e36bf366b89f8fc64e67141f092633
#
_cell.length_a   1.000
_cell.length_b   1.000
_cell.length_c   1.000
_cell.angle_alpha   90.00
_cell.angle_beta   90.00
_cell.angle_gamma   90.00
#
_symmetry.space_group_name_H-M   'P 1'
#
loop_
_entity.id
_entity.type
_entity.pdbx_description
1 polymer ?
#
loop_
_entity_poly.entity_id
_entity_poly.type
_entity_poly.pdbx_seq_one_letter_code
_entity_poly.pdbx_strand_id
1 'polypeptide(L)'
;VKKLLVLLVASTLLVSGCGQSVDNENSHQHESIEPVLKYEIGSNDWSQLEAYKPDPMTMEAYEFAVSHPEVLDYMPCYCGCYEEDGHVSNTHCFVDRVEDNVAILDNMGLS
;
A
#
# COMPACT_ATOMS: atom_id res chain seq x y z
N VAL A 1 -13.20 -19.99 66.90
CA VAL A 1 -11.87 -20.07 66.27
C VAL A 1 -11.96 -20.66 64.86
N LYS A 2 -13.00 -21.43 64.55
CA LYS A 2 -13.17 -22.08 63.22
C LYS A 2 -13.79 -21.21 62.14
N LYS A 3 -14.23 -20.01 62.48
CA LYS A 3 -14.91 -19.11 61.52
C LYS A 3 -14.03 -18.01 60.92
N LEU A 4 -12.79 -17.93 61.33
CA LEU A 4 -11.85 -16.88 60.89
C LEU A 4 -10.95 -17.33 59.73
N LEU A 5 -11.05 -18.58 59.33
CA LEU A 5 -10.13 -19.20 58.34
C LEU A 5 -10.68 -19.28 56.92
N VAL A 6 -11.97 -18.87 56.76
CA VAL A 6 -12.66 -18.98 55.47
C VAL A 6 -12.63 -17.66 54.66
N LEU A 7 -12.14 -16.56 55.21
CA LEU A 7 -12.19 -15.25 54.60
C LEU A 7 -10.91 -14.82 53.89
N LEU A 8 -9.90 -15.72 53.78
CA LEU A 8 -8.58 -15.36 53.26
C LEU A 8 -8.23 -16.01 51.90
N VAL A 9 -9.21 -16.61 51.25
CA VAL A 9 -8.97 -17.34 49.98
C VAL A 9 -9.61 -16.66 48.75
N ALA A 10 -10.24 -15.51 48.94
CA ALA A 10 -11.00 -14.91 47.84
C ALA A 10 -10.34 -13.66 47.18
N SER A 11 -9.01 -13.52 47.27
CA SER A 11 -8.36 -12.28 46.77
C SER A 11 -7.20 -12.44 45.79
N THR A 12 -7.12 -13.54 45.05
CA THR A 12 -6.02 -13.73 44.09
C THR A 12 -6.45 -14.23 42.74
N LEU A 13 -7.27 -13.51 42.03
CA LEU A 13 -7.56 -13.82 40.63
C LEU A 13 -7.90 -12.56 39.86
N LEU A 14 -6.94 -11.67 39.61
CA LEU A 14 -7.04 -10.70 38.53
C LEU A 14 -5.62 -10.26 38.10
N VAL A 15 -4.91 -11.16 37.44
CA VAL A 15 -3.85 -10.77 36.53
C VAL A 15 -4.00 -11.65 35.29
N SER A 16 -4.96 -11.33 34.45
CA SER A 16 -4.95 -11.73 33.06
C SER A 16 -4.13 -10.67 32.31
N GLY A 17 -2.83 -10.89 32.23
CA GLY A 17 -1.98 -10.17 31.30
C GLY A 17 -2.31 -10.63 29.91
N CYS A 18 -3.04 -9.83 29.13
CA CYS A 18 -3.07 -9.93 27.68
C CYS A 18 -1.73 -9.51 27.15
N GLY A 19 -0.81 -10.45 27.01
CA GLY A 19 0.34 -10.32 26.12
C GLY A 19 -0.13 -10.60 24.71
N GLN A 20 -0.60 -9.59 24.01
CA GLN A 20 -0.70 -9.66 22.55
C GLN A 20 0.70 -9.37 22.03
N SER A 21 1.37 -10.43 21.61
CA SER A 21 2.47 -10.33 20.67
C SER A 21 1.86 -9.82 19.37
N VAL A 22 1.98 -8.54 19.12
CA VAL A 22 1.74 -7.97 17.83
C VAL A 22 2.96 -8.31 17.00
N ASP A 23 2.90 -9.42 16.27
CA ASP A 23 3.76 -9.63 15.13
C ASP A 23 3.41 -8.54 14.13
N ASN A 24 4.24 -7.52 14.15
CA ASN A 24 4.15 -6.39 13.26
C ASN A 24 4.69 -6.82 11.89
N GLU A 25 3.92 -7.64 11.18
CA GLU A 25 4.07 -7.70 9.74
C GLU A 25 3.57 -6.35 9.23
N ASN A 26 4.54 -5.50 9.00
CA ASN A 26 4.37 -4.18 8.43
C ASN A 26 4.01 -4.33 6.93
N SER A 27 2.83 -4.86 6.67
CA SER A 27 2.16 -4.63 5.41
C SER A 27 1.60 -3.21 5.51
N HIS A 28 2.32 -2.25 4.92
CA HIS A 28 1.80 -0.93 4.68
C HIS A 28 0.60 -1.06 3.74
N GLN A 29 -0.55 -1.43 4.30
CA GLN A 29 -1.82 -1.20 3.65
C GLN A 29 -2.10 0.29 3.81
N HIS A 30 -1.69 1.05 2.81
CA HIS A 30 -2.24 2.36 2.59
C HIS A 30 -3.72 2.13 2.23
N GLU A 31 -4.58 2.19 3.24
CA GLU A 31 -6.03 2.16 3.05
C GLU A 31 -6.46 3.54 2.50
N SER A 32 -5.98 3.83 1.28
CA SER A 32 -6.50 4.94 0.52
C SER A 32 -7.90 4.55 0.05
N ILE A 33 -8.90 5.32 0.46
CA ILE A 33 -10.30 5.21 0.01
C ILE A 33 -10.41 5.55 -1.49
N GLU A 34 -9.30 5.82 -2.13
CA GLU A 34 -9.23 6.11 -3.56
C GLU A 34 -9.43 4.83 -4.38
N PRO A 35 -10.21 4.90 -5.45
CA PRO A 35 -10.42 3.74 -6.31
C PRO A 35 -9.08 3.30 -6.91
N VAL A 36 -8.79 2.00 -6.78
CA VAL A 36 -7.61 1.40 -7.39
C VAL A 36 -7.72 1.52 -8.91
N LEU A 37 -6.81 2.25 -9.53
CA LEU A 37 -6.75 2.41 -10.97
C LEU A 37 -6.14 1.16 -11.60
N LYS A 38 -6.79 0.63 -12.63
CA LYS A 38 -6.36 -0.58 -13.32
C LYS A 38 -6.29 -0.36 -14.82
N TYR A 39 -5.25 -0.88 -15.43
CA TYR A 39 -5.08 -0.89 -16.86
C TYR A 39 -4.75 -2.31 -17.34
N GLU A 40 -5.58 -2.88 -18.22
CA GLU A 40 -5.26 -4.14 -18.88
C GLU A 40 -4.21 -3.90 -19.97
N ILE A 41 -3.03 -4.51 -19.82
CA ILE A 41 -1.89 -4.26 -20.69
C ILE A 41 -2.22 -4.67 -22.13
N GLY A 42 -2.11 -3.72 -23.04
CA GLY A 42 -2.42 -3.91 -24.46
C GLY A 42 -3.88 -3.62 -24.86
N SER A 43 -4.75 -3.27 -23.93
CA SER A 43 -6.15 -2.93 -24.22
C SER A 43 -6.32 -1.58 -24.92
N ASN A 44 -5.40 -0.64 -24.72
CA ASN A 44 -5.53 0.79 -25.04
C ASN A 44 -6.75 1.47 -24.37
N ASP A 45 -7.30 0.87 -23.32
CA ASP A 45 -8.38 1.46 -22.55
C ASP A 45 -7.83 2.18 -21.31
N TRP A 46 -7.59 3.47 -21.46
CA TRP A 46 -7.12 4.35 -20.41
C TRP A 46 -8.24 5.12 -19.71
N SER A 47 -9.49 4.73 -19.91
CA SER A 47 -10.67 5.46 -19.43
C SER A 47 -10.65 5.75 -17.93
N GLN A 48 -10.12 4.84 -17.12
CA GLN A 48 -10.00 5.06 -15.67
C GLN A 48 -9.03 6.18 -15.33
N LEU A 49 -7.89 6.25 -16.03
CA LEU A 49 -6.91 7.31 -15.85
C LEU A 49 -7.40 8.64 -16.44
N GLU A 50 -8.01 8.61 -17.61
CA GLU A 50 -8.59 9.76 -18.31
C GLU A 50 -9.67 10.46 -17.47
N ALA A 51 -10.38 9.74 -16.60
CA ALA A 51 -11.37 10.30 -15.69
C ALA A 51 -10.76 11.36 -14.75
N TYR A 52 -9.47 11.28 -14.45
CA TYR A 52 -8.71 12.27 -13.67
C TYR A 52 -8.24 13.46 -14.48
N LYS A 53 -8.46 13.44 -15.80
CA LYS A 53 -8.10 14.51 -16.74
C LYS A 53 -6.62 14.91 -16.67
N PRO A 54 -5.69 13.95 -16.70
CA PRO A 54 -4.27 14.25 -16.73
C PRO A 54 -3.93 15.08 -17.97
N ASP A 55 -2.89 15.89 -17.87
CA ASP A 55 -2.35 16.57 -19.06
C ASP A 55 -1.71 15.55 -20.03
N PRO A 56 -1.48 15.92 -21.30
CA PRO A 56 -0.95 15.01 -22.30
C PRO A 56 0.42 14.41 -21.94
N MET A 57 1.28 15.15 -21.24
CA MET A 57 2.60 14.67 -20.84
C MET A 57 2.49 13.62 -19.73
N THR A 58 1.59 13.84 -18.79
CA THR A 58 1.29 12.87 -17.74
C THR A 58 0.71 11.58 -18.31
N MET A 59 -0.21 11.67 -19.28
CA MET A 59 -0.71 10.48 -19.99
C MET A 59 0.40 9.70 -20.66
N GLU A 60 1.26 10.38 -21.42
CA GLU A 60 2.41 9.75 -22.10
C GLU A 60 3.35 9.07 -21.09
N ALA A 61 3.53 9.66 -19.92
CA ALA A 61 4.37 9.07 -18.86
C ALA A 61 3.79 7.76 -18.33
N TYR A 62 2.47 7.66 -18.11
CA TYR A 62 1.82 6.41 -17.73
C TYR A 62 1.91 5.35 -18.83
N GLU A 63 1.64 5.72 -20.09
CA GLU A 63 1.76 4.84 -21.24
C GLU A 63 3.18 4.30 -21.36
N PHE A 64 4.17 5.17 -21.18
CA PHE A 64 5.58 4.80 -21.21
C PHE A 64 5.95 3.86 -20.06
N ALA A 65 5.50 4.16 -18.83
CA ALA A 65 5.79 3.35 -17.66
C ALA A 65 5.24 1.93 -17.77
N VAL A 66 4.05 1.77 -18.35
CA VAL A 66 3.44 0.45 -18.59
C VAL A 66 4.14 -0.29 -19.73
N SER A 67 4.58 0.43 -20.79
CA SER A 67 5.16 -0.18 -21.98
C SER A 67 6.66 -0.48 -21.83
N HIS A 68 7.37 0.30 -21.01
CA HIS A 68 8.81 0.26 -20.84
C HIS A 68 9.26 0.35 -19.37
N PRO A 69 8.72 -0.53 -18.50
CA PRO A 69 9.11 -0.51 -17.08
C PRO A 69 10.61 -0.74 -16.91
N GLU A 70 11.22 -1.54 -17.79
CA GLU A 70 12.66 -1.84 -17.77
C GLU A 70 13.53 -0.59 -17.89
N VAL A 71 13.04 0.50 -18.49
CA VAL A 71 13.76 1.78 -18.57
C VAL A 71 13.65 2.54 -17.25
N LEU A 72 12.43 2.65 -16.69
CA LEU A 72 12.17 3.42 -15.48
C LEU A 72 12.68 2.72 -14.21
N ASP A 73 12.80 1.39 -14.22
CA ASP A 73 13.36 0.61 -13.12
C ASP A 73 14.83 0.95 -12.83
N TYR A 74 15.58 1.41 -13.85
CA TYR A 74 16.95 1.89 -13.68
C TYR A 74 17.03 3.33 -13.14
N MET A 75 15.92 4.05 -13.08
CA MET A 75 15.88 5.41 -12.56
C MET A 75 15.43 5.37 -11.10
N PRO A 76 16.34 5.63 -10.13
CA PRO A 76 15.96 5.65 -8.73
C PRO A 76 14.93 6.75 -8.45
N CYS A 77 13.99 6.48 -7.57
CA CYS A 77 13.06 7.48 -7.08
C CYS A 77 13.76 8.39 -6.07
N TYR A 78 13.79 9.69 -6.35
CA TYR A 78 14.37 10.71 -5.47
C TYR A 78 13.31 11.68 -4.89
N CYS A 79 12.03 11.36 -5.07
CA CYS A 79 10.93 12.20 -4.57
C CYS A 79 10.76 12.17 -3.05
N GLY A 80 11.42 11.22 -2.35
CA GLY A 80 11.26 11.01 -0.92
C GLY A 80 10.17 10.00 -0.54
N CYS A 81 9.49 9.41 -1.51
CA CYS A 81 8.39 8.45 -1.28
C CYS A 81 8.86 7.08 -0.78
N TYR A 82 10.15 6.81 -0.74
CA TYR A 82 10.68 5.51 -0.32
C TYR A 82 10.26 5.13 1.10
N GLU A 83 10.31 6.07 2.03
CA GLU A 83 10.02 5.81 3.44
C GLU A 83 8.52 5.64 3.72
N GLU A 84 7.67 6.29 2.93
CA GLU A 84 6.22 6.30 3.12
C GLU A 84 5.52 5.26 2.23
N ASP A 85 5.91 5.19 0.95
CA ASP A 85 5.22 4.40 -0.07
C ASP A 85 6.06 3.24 -0.61
N GLY A 86 7.34 3.14 -0.20
CA GLY A 86 8.24 2.08 -0.62
C GLY A 86 8.73 2.19 -2.06
N HIS A 87 8.58 3.34 -2.70
CA HIS A 87 8.97 3.57 -4.08
C HIS A 87 10.50 3.56 -4.25
N VAL A 88 11.02 2.60 -5.00
CA VAL A 88 12.47 2.44 -5.23
C VAL A 88 12.91 2.95 -6.61
N SER A 89 12.00 3.01 -7.57
CA SER A 89 12.27 3.45 -8.93
C SER A 89 11.16 4.37 -9.46
N ASN A 90 11.42 5.04 -10.57
CA ASN A 90 10.43 5.91 -11.20
C ASN A 90 9.22 5.14 -11.75
N THR A 91 9.34 3.84 -11.99
CA THR A 91 8.21 2.99 -12.35
C THR A 91 7.10 3.10 -11.30
N HIS A 92 7.46 3.07 -10.03
CA HIS A 92 6.49 3.09 -8.92
C HIS A 92 5.69 4.40 -8.78
N CYS A 93 6.13 5.47 -9.44
CA CYS A 93 5.33 6.71 -9.50
C CYS A 93 4.10 6.57 -10.40
N PHE A 94 4.07 5.57 -11.28
CA PHE A 94 3.01 5.37 -12.29
C PHE A 94 2.37 3.99 -12.20
N VAL A 95 3.14 2.97 -11.85
CA VAL A 95 2.71 1.57 -11.76
C VAL A 95 3.17 1.01 -10.43
N ASP A 96 2.22 0.71 -9.54
CA ASP A 96 2.51 0.08 -8.25
C ASP A 96 3.00 -1.38 -8.47
N ARG A 97 2.24 -2.14 -9.25
CA ARG A 97 2.56 -3.53 -9.57
C ARG A 97 1.79 -4.03 -10.79
N VAL A 98 2.20 -5.17 -11.30
CA VAL A 98 1.48 -5.88 -12.37
C VAL A 98 1.01 -7.24 -11.84
N GLU A 99 -0.27 -7.53 -12.02
CA GLU A 99 -0.91 -8.80 -11.65
C GLU A 99 -1.67 -9.34 -12.86
N ASP A 100 -1.40 -10.57 -13.28
CA ASP A 100 -2.15 -11.26 -14.35
C ASP A 100 -2.42 -10.40 -15.61
N ASN A 101 -1.40 -9.70 -16.11
CA ASN A 101 -1.51 -8.79 -17.26
C ASN A 101 -2.32 -7.50 -17.00
N VAL A 102 -2.58 -7.17 -15.74
CA VAL A 102 -3.20 -5.91 -15.33
C VAL A 102 -2.18 -5.07 -14.57
N ALA A 103 -1.90 -3.87 -15.04
CA ALA A 103 -1.14 -2.88 -14.30
C ALA A 103 -2.05 -2.20 -13.27
N ILE A 104 -1.66 -2.27 -12.01
CA ILE A 104 -2.25 -1.47 -10.94
C ILE A 104 -1.50 -0.14 -10.98
N LEU A 105 -2.19 0.92 -11.37
CA LEU A 105 -1.58 2.23 -11.53
C LEU A 105 -1.50 2.95 -10.19
N ASP A 106 -0.39 3.66 -10.01
CA ASP A 106 -0.19 4.54 -8.88
C ASP A 106 -0.65 5.96 -9.23
N ASN A 107 -1.28 6.66 -8.30
CA ASN A 107 -1.80 8.00 -8.52
C ASN A 107 -0.76 9.12 -8.29
N MET A 108 0.43 8.78 -7.81
CA MET A 108 1.51 9.75 -7.57
C MET A 108 1.91 10.49 -8.85
N GLY A 109 1.83 9.83 -10.01
CA GLY A 109 2.10 10.44 -11.30
C GLY A 109 1.07 11.50 -11.71
N LEU A 110 -0.07 11.63 -11.01
CA LEU A 110 -1.12 12.62 -11.27
C LEU A 110 -0.94 13.93 -10.49
N SER A 111 0.02 13.98 -9.55
CA SER A 111 0.24 15.12 -8.63
C SER A 111 1.33 16.09 -9.09
#